data_400c0ff67c701aec4479f68b005d860d
#
_entry.id   400c0ff67c701aec4479f68b005d860d
#
_cell.length_a   1.000
_cell.length_b   1.000
_cell.length_c   1.000
_cell.angle_alpha   90.00
_cell.angle_beta   90.00
_cell.angle_gamma   90.00
#
_symmetry.space_group_name_H-M   'P 1'
#
loop_
_entity.id
_entity.type
_entity.pdbx_description
1 polymer ?
#
loop_
_entity_poly.entity_id
_entity_poly.type
_entity_poly.pdbx_seq_one_letter_code
_entity_poly.pdbx_strand_id
1 'polypeptide(L)'
;MRNEIYEIGKNVIDLEIKALKKLKNSLDKSFNDAVQAISKCKSKVVICGVGKSGIIASKISATLSSVGTPSFSISVNDCSHGDLGRITNQDILILISYSGKTDELKNVIKYAKSNKILLIGIVSNKNSNLYKSSNIKLLIPEV
;
A
#
# COMPACT_ATOMS: atom_id res chain seq x y z
N MET A 1 6.64 -34.59 -19.01
CA MET A 1 5.49 -33.65 -18.93
C MET A 1 4.83 -33.59 -17.53
N ARG A 2 4.26 -34.67 -16.99
CA ARG A 2 3.57 -34.60 -15.67
C ARG A 2 4.51 -34.19 -14.52
N ASN A 3 5.74 -34.70 -14.46
CA ASN A 3 6.73 -34.34 -13.43
C ASN A 3 7.24 -32.93 -13.57
N GLU A 4 7.36 -32.39 -14.78
CA GLU A 4 7.83 -31.01 -15.02
C GLU A 4 6.86 -29.96 -14.48
N ILE A 5 5.55 -30.17 -14.64
CA ILE A 5 4.53 -29.24 -14.09
C ILE A 5 4.57 -29.23 -12.57
N TYR A 6 4.78 -30.37 -11.94
CA TYR A 6 4.93 -30.50 -10.49
C TYR A 6 6.15 -29.71 -9.97
N GLU A 7 7.29 -29.87 -10.65
CA GLU A 7 8.52 -29.16 -10.27
C GLU A 7 8.40 -27.64 -10.50
N ILE A 8 7.73 -27.20 -11.57
CA ILE A 8 7.43 -25.78 -11.77
C ILE A 8 6.59 -25.24 -10.60
N GLY A 9 5.56 -25.96 -10.18
CA GLY A 9 4.72 -25.56 -9.04
C GLY A 9 5.52 -25.42 -7.75
N LYS A 10 6.40 -26.38 -7.42
CA LYS A 10 7.29 -26.29 -6.26
C LYS A 10 8.24 -25.10 -6.36
N ASN A 11 8.85 -24.89 -7.51
CA ASN A 11 9.76 -23.77 -7.74
C ASN A 11 9.08 -22.40 -7.52
N VAL A 12 7.81 -22.25 -7.93
CA VAL A 12 7.03 -21.04 -7.67
C VAL A 12 6.87 -20.83 -6.18
N ILE A 13 6.49 -21.86 -5.43
CA ILE A 13 6.33 -21.78 -3.97
C ILE A 13 7.67 -21.43 -3.30
N ASP A 14 8.77 -22.01 -3.73
CA ASP A 14 10.10 -21.70 -3.19
C ASP A 14 10.52 -20.25 -3.45
N LEU A 15 10.17 -19.70 -4.61
CA LEU A 15 10.38 -18.28 -4.91
C LEU A 15 9.56 -17.37 -3.99
N GLU A 16 8.30 -17.72 -3.74
CA GLU A 16 7.45 -16.97 -2.81
C GLU A 16 7.98 -17.03 -1.37
N ILE A 17 8.42 -18.21 -0.91
CA ILE A 17 9.07 -18.37 0.40
C ILE A 17 10.31 -17.48 0.51
N LYS A 18 11.12 -17.44 -0.54
CA LYS A 18 12.33 -16.59 -0.59
C LYS A 18 11.96 -15.11 -0.52
N ALA A 19 10.90 -14.70 -1.24
CA ALA A 19 10.38 -13.35 -1.21
C ALA A 19 9.90 -12.95 0.20
N LEU A 20 9.14 -13.81 0.86
CA LEU A 20 8.66 -13.58 2.22
C LEU A 20 9.81 -13.50 3.24
N LYS A 21 10.86 -14.31 3.09
CA LYS A 21 12.07 -14.21 3.92
C LYS A 21 12.77 -12.86 3.74
N LYS A 22 12.89 -12.36 2.49
CA LYS A 22 13.42 -11.01 2.23
C LYS A 22 12.54 -9.93 2.89
N LEU A 23 11.22 -10.03 2.74
CA LEU A 23 10.29 -9.09 3.35
C LEU A 23 10.40 -9.07 4.88
N LYS A 24 10.46 -10.24 5.53
CA LYS A 24 10.68 -10.35 6.98
C LYS A 24 11.92 -9.58 7.42
N ASN A 25 13.02 -9.71 6.69
CA ASN A 25 14.28 -9.06 7.02
C ASN A 25 14.31 -7.56 6.68
N SER A 26 13.36 -7.06 5.89
CA SER A 26 13.24 -5.65 5.55
C SER A 26 12.34 -4.85 6.50
N LEU A 27 11.65 -5.53 7.43
CA LEU A 27 10.83 -4.84 8.42
C LEU A 27 11.72 -4.01 9.35
N ASP A 28 11.40 -2.74 9.48
CA ASP A 28 12.14 -1.77 10.26
C ASP A 28 11.20 -0.91 11.13
N LYS A 29 11.73 0.18 11.68
CA LYS A 29 10.96 1.12 12.48
C LYS A 29 9.73 1.68 11.74
N SER A 30 9.80 1.84 10.43
CA SER A 30 8.68 2.38 9.65
C SER A 30 7.45 1.48 9.71
N PHE A 31 7.65 0.15 9.79
CA PHE A 31 6.54 -0.79 9.99
C PHE A 31 5.86 -0.57 11.35
N ASN A 32 6.65 -0.43 12.41
CA ASN A 32 6.11 -0.13 13.74
C ASN A 32 5.36 1.21 13.76
N ASP A 33 5.93 2.26 13.14
CA ASP A 33 5.31 3.57 13.04
C ASP A 33 3.96 3.50 12.28
N ALA A 34 3.89 2.72 11.21
CA ALA A 34 2.65 2.50 10.45
C ALA A 34 1.57 1.80 11.30
N VAL A 35 1.94 0.72 11.99
CA VAL A 35 1.01 -0.01 12.87
C VAL A 35 0.50 0.89 14.00
N GLN A 36 1.38 1.67 14.64
CA GLN A 36 0.97 2.61 15.68
C GLN A 36 0.07 3.73 15.15
N ALA A 37 0.35 4.27 13.97
CA ALA A 37 -0.50 5.27 13.35
C ALA A 37 -1.90 4.72 13.08
N ILE A 38 -1.99 3.54 12.48
CA ILE A 38 -3.28 2.88 12.18
C ILE A 38 -4.05 2.56 13.47
N SER A 39 -3.41 2.02 14.48
CA SER A 39 -4.05 1.65 15.75
C SER A 39 -4.57 2.87 16.54
N LYS A 40 -3.97 4.04 16.35
CA LYS A 40 -4.38 5.30 17.00
C LYS A 40 -5.33 6.13 16.12
N CYS A 41 -5.61 5.71 14.91
CA CYS A 41 -6.50 6.41 14.00
C CYS A 41 -7.93 6.41 14.56
N LYS A 42 -8.47 7.59 14.82
CA LYS A 42 -9.85 7.76 15.34
C LYS A 42 -10.89 7.96 14.24
N SER A 43 -10.46 8.07 13.00
CA SER A 43 -11.33 8.19 11.83
C SER A 43 -11.25 6.90 11.00
N LYS A 44 -10.72 6.95 9.80
CA LYS A 44 -10.67 5.79 8.92
C LYS A 44 -9.33 5.68 8.18
N VAL A 45 -9.03 4.48 7.73
CA VAL A 45 -7.90 4.18 6.87
C VAL A 45 -8.39 4.05 5.43
N VAL A 46 -7.94 4.93 4.56
CA VAL A 46 -8.25 4.90 3.13
C VAL A 46 -7.09 4.29 2.39
N ILE A 47 -7.34 3.29 1.57
CA ILE A 47 -6.29 2.59 0.83
C ILE A 47 -6.50 2.75 -0.66
N CYS A 48 -5.45 3.13 -1.37
CA CYS A 48 -5.54 3.43 -2.79
C CYS A 48 -4.39 2.76 -3.57
N GLY A 49 -4.69 2.29 -4.75
CA GLY A 49 -3.72 1.70 -5.67
C GLY A 49 -4.26 1.65 -7.09
N VAL A 50 -3.38 1.41 -8.06
CA VAL A 50 -3.72 1.31 -9.49
C VAL A 50 -3.64 -0.15 -9.93
N GLY A 51 -4.60 -0.60 -10.74
CA GLY A 51 -4.62 -1.94 -11.31
C GLY A 51 -4.54 -3.05 -10.24
N LYS A 52 -3.56 -3.92 -10.32
CA LYS A 52 -3.36 -5.02 -9.34
C LYS A 52 -3.17 -4.49 -7.91
N SER A 53 -2.48 -3.36 -7.75
CA SER A 53 -2.34 -2.72 -6.43
C SER A 53 -3.67 -2.24 -5.86
N GLY A 54 -4.62 -1.84 -6.71
CA GLY A 54 -5.99 -1.50 -6.30
C GLY A 54 -6.76 -2.71 -5.76
N ILE A 55 -6.59 -3.89 -6.35
CA ILE A 55 -7.18 -5.15 -5.85
C ILE A 55 -6.63 -5.48 -4.46
N ILE A 56 -5.31 -5.32 -4.27
CA ILE A 56 -4.67 -5.51 -2.96
C ILE A 56 -5.17 -4.47 -1.95
N ALA A 57 -5.33 -3.21 -2.36
CA ALA A 57 -5.90 -2.16 -1.53
C ALA A 57 -7.31 -2.53 -1.02
N SER A 58 -8.17 -3.04 -1.91
CA SER A 58 -9.52 -3.52 -1.55
C SER A 58 -9.47 -4.69 -0.56
N LYS A 59 -8.57 -5.65 -0.77
CA LYS A 59 -8.40 -6.79 0.15
C LYS A 59 -7.95 -6.33 1.53
N ILE A 60 -6.97 -5.43 1.61
CA ILE A 60 -6.46 -4.92 2.89
C ILE A 60 -7.55 -4.13 3.62
N SER A 61 -8.28 -3.25 2.92
CA SER A 61 -9.34 -2.46 3.53
C SER A 61 -10.47 -3.33 4.09
N ALA A 62 -10.89 -4.35 3.36
CA ALA A 62 -11.88 -5.32 3.83
C ALA A 62 -11.40 -6.06 5.09
N THR A 63 -10.12 -6.46 5.13
CA THR A 63 -9.52 -7.11 6.29
C THR A 63 -9.47 -6.18 7.50
N LEU A 64 -9.03 -4.93 7.34
CA LEU A 64 -9.01 -3.94 8.42
C LEU A 64 -10.40 -3.70 8.99
N SER A 65 -11.41 -3.54 8.12
CA SER A 65 -12.80 -3.36 8.55
C SER A 65 -13.32 -4.57 9.33
N SER A 66 -12.98 -5.79 8.91
CA SER A 66 -13.43 -7.01 9.58
C SER A 66 -12.87 -7.20 10.99
N VAL A 67 -11.75 -6.55 11.30
CA VAL A 67 -11.11 -6.58 12.63
C VAL A 67 -11.33 -5.29 13.43
N GLY A 68 -12.26 -4.45 13.01
CA GLY A 68 -12.71 -3.27 13.76
C GLY A 68 -11.98 -1.97 13.47
N THR A 69 -11.11 -1.93 12.43
CA THR A 69 -10.50 -0.69 11.96
C THR A 69 -11.30 -0.14 10.77
N PRO A 70 -12.04 0.98 10.91
CA PRO A 70 -12.80 1.55 9.81
C PRO A 70 -11.91 1.81 8.61
N SER A 71 -12.23 1.19 7.48
CA SER A 71 -11.39 1.28 6.27
C SER A 71 -12.23 1.09 5.01
N PHE A 72 -11.81 1.75 3.94
CA PHE A 72 -12.31 1.49 2.58
C PHE A 72 -11.22 1.73 1.55
N SER A 73 -11.39 1.15 0.36
CA SER A 73 -10.50 1.39 -0.76
C SER A 73 -11.11 2.37 -1.75
N ILE A 74 -10.27 3.17 -2.38
CA ILE A 74 -10.64 4.08 -3.48
C ILE A 74 -9.79 3.71 -4.70
N SER A 75 -10.41 3.64 -5.87
CA SER A 75 -9.69 3.60 -7.13
C SER A 75 -9.03 4.96 -7.41
N VAL A 76 -7.79 4.94 -7.92
CA VAL A 76 -7.10 6.18 -8.33
C VAL A 76 -7.88 6.91 -9.42
N ASN A 77 -8.58 6.18 -10.30
CA ASN A 77 -9.40 6.79 -11.33
C ASN A 77 -10.56 7.60 -10.73
N ASP A 78 -11.22 7.08 -9.69
CA ASP A 78 -12.32 7.77 -9.01
C ASP A 78 -11.81 8.99 -8.23
N CYS A 79 -10.57 8.96 -7.76
CA CYS A 79 -9.90 10.11 -7.15
C CYS A 79 -9.85 11.33 -8.06
N SER A 80 -9.75 11.12 -9.39
CA SER A 80 -9.75 12.19 -10.39
C SER A 80 -11.13 12.81 -10.60
N HIS A 81 -12.20 12.16 -10.15
CA HIS A 81 -13.60 12.56 -10.32
C HIS A 81 -14.26 13.09 -9.03
N GLY A 82 -13.48 13.47 -8.02
CA GLY A 82 -13.98 14.14 -6.82
C GLY A 82 -13.95 13.30 -5.55
N ASP A 83 -13.70 11.99 -5.62
CA ASP A 83 -13.69 11.09 -4.46
C ASP A 83 -12.60 11.42 -3.44
N LEU A 84 -11.57 12.20 -3.82
CA LEU A 84 -10.57 12.72 -2.87
C LEU A 84 -11.21 13.54 -1.75
N GLY A 85 -12.32 14.25 -2.03
CA GLY A 85 -13.05 15.01 -1.01
C GLY A 85 -13.61 14.19 0.16
N ARG A 86 -13.63 12.86 0.03
CA ARG A 86 -14.02 11.93 1.10
C ARG A 86 -12.92 11.68 2.13
N ILE A 87 -11.69 12.15 1.84
CA ILE A 87 -10.52 11.96 2.69
C ILE A 87 -10.19 13.27 3.39
N THR A 88 -10.07 13.22 4.71
CA THR A 88 -9.80 14.38 5.57
C THR A 88 -8.44 14.24 6.28
N ASN A 89 -7.99 15.30 6.93
CA ASN A 89 -6.75 15.28 7.72
C ASN A 89 -6.83 14.45 9.02
N GLN A 90 -7.99 13.91 9.33
CA GLN A 90 -8.17 12.96 10.44
C GLN A 90 -7.99 11.50 10.00
N ASP A 91 -7.95 11.27 8.69
CA ASP A 91 -7.80 9.95 8.09
C ASP A 91 -6.33 9.61 7.88
N ILE A 92 -6.07 8.33 7.65
CA ILE A 92 -4.79 7.85 7.14
C ILE A 92 -4.99 7.42 5.70
N LEU A 93 -4.12 7.88 4.81
CA LEU A 93 -4.09 7.44 3.42
C LEU A 93 -2.92 6.49 3.19
N ILE A 94 -3.21 5.28 2.73
CA ILE A 94 -2.21 4.30 2.30
C ILE A 94 -2.21 4.24 0.78
N LEU A 95 -1.07 4.53 0.15
CA LEU A 95 -0.89 4.36 -1.28
C LEU A 95 0.00 3.16 -1.58
N ILE A 96 -0.48 2.26 -2.44
CA ILE A 96 0.23 1.06 -2.85
C ILE A 96 0.63 1.19 -4.32
N SER A 97 1.93 1.17 -4.60
CA SER A 97 2.47 1.13 -5.95
C SER A 97 3.83 0.47 -5.97
N TYR A 98 3.97 -0.64 -6.69
CA TYR A 98 5.26 -1.34 -6.76
C TYR A 98 6.40 -0.44 -7.21
N SER A 99 6.26 0.22 -8.35
CA SER A 99 7.27 1.15 -8.87
C SER A 99 7.30 2.50 -8.15
N GLY A 100 6.17 2.92 -7.56
CA GLY A 100 5.97 4.24 -6.96
C GLY A 100 6.06 5.41 -7.95
N LYS A 101 6.05 5.13 -9.26
CA LYS A 101 6.19 6.11 -10.35
C LYS A 101 4.90 6.30 -11.15
N THR A 102 3.81 5.68 -10.74
CA THR A 102 2.52 5.74 -11.42
C THR A 102 2.02 7.19 -11.45
N ASP A 103 1.83 7.73 -12.65
CA ASP A 103 1.48 9.15 -12.85
C ASP A 103 0.13 9.51 -12.23
N GLU A 104 -0.81 8.59 -12.26
CA GLU A 104 -2.13 8.74 -11.66
C GLU A 104 -2.08 9.03 -10.14
N LEU A 105 -1.02 8.59 -9.46
CA LEU A 105 -0.85 8.85 -8.03
C LEU A 105 -0.40 10.29 -7.71
N LYS A 106 0.09 11.04 -8.70
CA LYS A 106 0.61 12.41 -8.48
C LYS A 106 -0.44 13.33 -7.86
N ASN A 107 -1.68 13.28 -8.38
CA ASN A 107 -2.78 14.10 -7.87
C ASN A 107 -3.17 13.71 -6.45
N VAL A 108 -3.20 12.42 -6.15
CA VAL A 108 -3.52 11.88 -4.82
C VAL A 108 -2.44 12.29 -3.80
N ILE A 109 -1.17 12.19 -4.18
CA ILE A 109 -0.04 12.63 -3.36
C ILE A 109 -0.10 14.13 -3.09
N LYS A 110 -0.38 14.93 -4.14
CA LYS A 110 -0.52 16.39 -4.01
C LYS A 110 -1.66 16.75 -3.07
N TYR A 111 -2.82 16.09 -3.23
CA TYR A 111 -3.98 16.29 -2.35
C TYR A 111 -3.65 15.97 -0.90
N ALA A 112 -3.03 14.82 -0.63
CA ALA A 112 -2.64 14.42 0.72
C ALA A 112 -1.72 15.45 1.38
N LYS A 113 -0.72 15.95 0.64
CA LYS A 113 0.18 17.00 1.13
C LYS A 113 -0.53 18.31 1.43
N SER A 114 -1.35 18.79 0.49
CA SER A 114 -2.06 20.08 0.63
C SER A 114 -3.04 20.07 1.80
N ASN A 115 -3.66 18.93 2.08
CA ASN A 115 -4.63 18.77 3.16
C ASN A 115 -4.04 18.19 4.45
N LYS A 116 -2.71 18.06 4.55
CA LYS A 116 -2.00 17.53 5.72
C LYS A 116 -2.50 16.14 6.18
N ILE A 117 -2.86 15.29 5.21
CA ILE A 117 -3.28 13.91 5.46
C ILE A 117 -2.04 13.05 5.70
N LEU A 118 -2.05 12.22 6.74
CA LEU A 118 -0.96 11.28 7.00
C LEU A 118 -0.89 10.25 5.87
N LEU A 119 0.21 10.27 5.11
CA LEU A 119 0.44 9.42 3.96
C LEU A 119 1.43 8.30 4.29
N ILE A 120 0.98 7.05 4.15
CA ILE A 120 1.80 5.84 4.21
C ILE A 120 2.01 5.34 2.77
N GLY A 121 3.24 5.25 2.33
CA GLY A 121 3.57 4.71 1.00
C GLY A 121 4.14 3.30 1.08
N ILE A 122 3.56 2.37 0.32
CA ILE A 122 4.05 1.00 0.16
C ILE A 122 4.63 0.87 -1.25
N VAL A 123 5.95 0.72 -1.37
CA VAL A 123 6.66 0.78 -2.66
C VAL A 123 7.93 -0.08 -2.63
N SER A 124 8.44 -0.49 -3.81
CA SER A 124 9.74 -1.18 -3.91
C SER A 124 10.91 -0.22 -4.21
N ASN A 125 10.64 0.97 -4.75
CA ASN A 125 11.66 1.90 -5.24
C ASN A 125 11.82 3.14 -4.35
N LYS A 126 12.96 3.24 -3.64
CA LYS A 126 13.32 4.39 -2.78
C LYS A 126 13.43 5.72 -3.53
N ASN A 127 13.69 5.69 -4.82
CA ASN A 127 13.84 6.90 -5.64
C ASN A 127 12.51 7.40 -6.21
N SER A 128 11.41 6.69 -5.96
CA SER A 128 10.09 7.03 -6.48
C SER A 128 9.51 8.29 -5.82
N ASN A 129 8.59 8.95 -6.53
CA ASN A 129 7.87 10.10 -6.00
C ASN A 129 7.02 9.71 -4.77
N LEU A 130 6.37 8.55 -4.81
CA LEU A 130 5.57 8.06 -3.70
C LEU A 130 6.43 7.88 -2.44
N TYR A 131 7.59 7.21 -2.55
CA TYR A 131 8.49 7.02 -1.40
C TYR A 131 8.93 8.35 -0.79
N LYS A 132 9.41 9.28 -1.64
CA LYS A 132 9.90 10.59 -1.19
C LYS A 132 8.81 11.45 -0.55
N SER A 133 7.56 11.28 -0.99
CA SER A 133 6.42 12.08 -0.57
C SER A 133 5.70 11.55 0.66
N SER A 134 5.90 10.29 1.01
CA SER A 134 5.22 9.64 2.14
C SER A 134 5.80 10.06 3.49
N ASN A 135 4.92 10.21 4.48
CA ASN A 135 5.31 10.45 5.87
C ASN A 135 5.90 9.17 6.48
N ILE A 136 5.26 8.04 6.23
CA ILE A 136 5.73 6.71 6.62
C ILE A 136 5.98 5.90 5.35
N LYS A 137 7.13 5.25 5.29
CA LYS A 137 7.67 4.64 4.07
C LYS A 137 7.88 3.14 4.30
N LEU A 138 6.98 2.32 3.74
CA LEU A 138 7.10 0.87 3.78
C LEU A 138 7.75 0.39 2.48
N LEU A 139 8.98 -0.08 2.60
CA LEU A 139 9.73 -0.58 1.46
C LEU A 139 9.52 -2.08 1.29
N ILE A 140 9.02 -2.50 0.13
CA ILE A 140 8.94 -3.89 -0.27
C ILE A 140 10.23 -4.25 -1.01
N PRO A 141 10.95 -5.31 -0.65
CA PRO A 141 12.15 -5.73 -1.37
C PRO A 141 11.80 -6.20 -2.78
N GLU A 142 12.69 -5.93 -3.72
CA GLU A 142 12.60 -6.52 -5.06
C GLU A 142 12.84 -8.03 -5.00
N VAL A 143 12.06 -8.79 -5.78
CA VAL A 143 12.10 -10.26 -5.81
C VAL A 143 12.58 -10.75 -7.16
#